data_9fd53ef85ff9f470bcdc6c3d4fc5698e
#
_entry.id   9fd53ef85ff9f470bcdc6c3d4fc5698e
#
_cell.length_a   1.000
_cell.length_b   1.000
_cell.length_c   1.000
_cell.angle_alpha   90.00
_cell.angle_beta   90.00
_cell.angle_gamma   90.00
#
_symmetry.space_group_name_H-M   'P 1'
#
loop_
_entity.id
_entity.type
_entity.pdbx_description
1 polymer ?
#
loop_
_entity_poly.entity_id
_entity_poly.type
_entity_poly.pdbx_seq_one_letter_code
_entity_poly.pdbx_strand_id
1 'polypeptide(L)'
;MKRDNFGSRFGALVAMAGSAVGLGNLWRFPYLVGENGGAAFILIYIVLCVFICLPIFISEFVVGRRSQKNAYTAFKDLSGGTAWKWVGLFTIMVPVVVLSYYSVIGGWSIEYLFKSLTFSFTADASQGALSSMFVNFVSSAWAPLITHTLFLLLTVAIVMVGIKDGIEKFSKIMMPILFFVVLGIAIYSLTLPGAMAGVRYLFLPDFSKITGEACAAALGQAFFSLSLGFGTIMTYASYVDKKEDMLFQSSATAASDLLFALIAGLAIMPAVFAFGISPQSGPGLVFETLPYVFGQMPAGALVAILFFAALLVAALTSSISMLEVVVAYLVEEKNFSRKWACFVVFLVCWVVGALCSLSFGPLSHIRISGGNIFDFFDNLSSNVLMTLGSLMTVLFVGWRLKKTAVYDEFTNGGKLSKNVRVFGVLWFLIRYICPIAILAIFISGLI
;
A
#
# COMPACT_ATOMS: atom_id res chain seq x y z
N MET A 1 -17.58 -15.92 20.15
CA MET A 1 -18.20 -15.48 18.88
C MET A 1 -17.65 -16.31 17.73
N LYS A 2 -18.49 -16.70 16.77
CA LYS A 2 -18.00 -17.35 15.55
C LYS A 2 -17.24 -16.28 14.76
N ARG A 3 -15.99 -16.55 14.38
CA ARG A 3 -15.15 -15.62 13.63
C ARG A 3 -15.69 -15.48 12.20
N ASP A 4 -15.76 -14.25 11.71
CA ASP A 4 -16.12 -13.99 10.32
C ASP A 4 -14.99 -14.47 9.39
N ASN A 5 -15.36 -15.05 8.25
CA ASN A 5 -14.45 -15.46 7.20
C ASN A 5 -14.88 -14.82 5.87
N PHE A 6 -13.97 -14.78 4.90
CA PHE A 6 -14.35 -14.42 3.53
C PHE A 6 -15.39 -15.40 3.00
N GLY A 7 -16.40 -14.87 2.32
CA GLY A 7 -17.50 -15.67 1.79
C GLY A 7 -17.13 -16.44 0.51
N SER A 8 -16.03 -16.07 -0.18
CA SER A 8 -15.62 -16.70 -1.41
C SER A 8 -14.10 -16.54 -1.66
N ARG A 9 -13.54 -17.49 -2.43
CA ARG A 9 -12.16 -17.46 -2.90
C ARG A 9 -11.82 -16.18 -3.68
N PHE A 10 -12.70 -15.79 -4.59
CA PHE A 10 -12.54 -14.55 -5.35
C PHE A 10 -12.59 -13.32 -4.43
N GLY A 11 -13.49 -13.31 -3.43
CA GLY A 11 -13.59 -12.22 -2.46
C GLY A 11 -12.32 -12.06 -1.62
N ALA A 12 -11.74 -13.17 -1.16
CA ALA A 12 -10.47 -13.16 -0.44
C ALA A 12 -9.33 -12.59 -1.32
N LEU A 13 -9.22 -13.06 -2.57
CA LEU A 13 -8.22 -12.57 -3.51
C LEU A 13 -8.36 -11.08 -3.78
N VAL A 14 -9.56 -10.60 -4.07
CA VAL A 14 -9.81 -9.19 -4.40
C VAL A 14 -9.63 -8.29 -3.17
N ALA A 15 -9.95 -8.77 -1.96
CA ALA A 15 -9.69 -8.03 -0.73
C ALA A 15 -8.17 -7.89 -0.48
N MET A 16 -7.40 -8.96 -0.66
CA MET A 16 -5.93 -8.92 -0.53
C MET A 16 -5.30 -8.05 -1.63
N ALA A 17 -5.76 -8.19 -2.88
CA ALA A 17 -5.33 -7.31 -3.98
C ALA A 17 -5.68 -5.85 -3.69
N GLY A 18 -6.86 -5.55 -3.12
CA GLY A 18 -7.25 -4.21 -2.72
C GLY A 18 -6.45 -3.64 -1.55
N SER A 19 -5.90 -4.50 -0.69
CA SER A 19 -4.95 -4.07 0.34
C SER A 19 -3.60 -3.67 -0.26
N ALA A 20 -3.16 -4.37 -1.31
CA ALA A 20 -1.92 -4.08 -2.01
C ALA A 20 -2.06 -2.90 -2.98
N VAL A 21 -3.12 -2.90 -3.81
CA VAL A 21 -3.39 -1.84 -4.79
C VAL A 21 -3.96 -0.61 -4.08
N GLY A 22 -3.12 0.39 -3.86
CA GLY A 22 -3.47 1.60 -3.10
C GLY A 22 -2.79 2.86 -3.61
N LEU A 23 -2.62 3.83 -2.71
CA LEU A 23 -1.82 5.04 -2.96
C LEU A 23 -0.38 4.69 -3.37
N GLY A 24 0.13 3.55 -2.92
CA GLY A 24 1.43 3.05 -3.32
C GLY A 24 1.62 2.97 -4.83
N ASN A 25 0.59 2.57 -5.57
CA ASN A 25 0.66 2.39 -7.02
C ASN A 25 0.31 3.65 -7.82
N LEU A 26 -0.70 4.44 -7.36
CA LEU A 26 -1.18 5.62 -8.09
C LEU A 26 -0.46 6.91 -7.71
N TRP A 27 0.10 6.97 -6.51
CA TRP A 27 0.79 8.16 -6.00
C TRP A 27 2.30 7.94 -5.88
N ARG A 28 2.73 6.94 -5.08
CA ARG A 28 4.13 6.76 -4.71
C ARG A 28 4.97 6.16 -5.85
N PHE A 29 4.50 5.10 -6.50
CA PHE A 29 5.22 4.42 -7.56
C PHE A 29 5.56 5.32 -8.76
N PRO A 30 4.63 6.13 -9.32
CA PRO A 30 4.94 6.98 -10.45
C PRO A 30 6.05 7.99 -10.16
N TYR A 31 6.02 8.67 -9.01
CA TYR A 31 7.09 9.63 -8.73
C TYR A 31 8.44 8.96 -8.45
N LEU A 32 8.45 7.80 -7.78
CA LEU A 32 9.70 7.05 -7.57
C LEU A 32 10.28 6.55 -8.89
N VAL A 33 9.45 6.12 -9.84
CA VAL A 33 9.88 5.79 -11.21
C VAL A 33 10.51 7.03 -11.86
N GLY A 34 9.89 8.20 -11.69
CA GLY A 34 10.40 9.47 -12.21
C GLY A 34 11.77 9.87 -11.65
N GLU A 35 11.95 9.69 -10.35
CA GLU A 35 13.20 10.07 -9.66
C GLU A 35 14.35 9.07 -9.86
N ASN A 36 14.04 7.79 -10.04
CA ASN A 36 15.03 6.70 -10.01
C ASN A 36 15.31 6.08 -11.40
N GLY A 37 15.11 6.82 -12.49
CA GLY A 37 15.57 6.40 -13.82
C GLY A 37 14.61 5.48 -14.59
N GLY A 38 13.30 5.58 -14.34
CA GLY A 38 12.29 4.97 -15.21
C GLY A 38 12.35 3.45 -15.25
N ALA A 39 12.57 2.90 -16.45
CA ALA A 39 12.58 1.45 -16.70
C ALA A 39 13.60 0.69 -15.85
N ALA A 40 14.76 1.27 -15.52
CA ALA A 40 15.76 0.64 -14.67
C ALA A 40 15.21 0.37 -13.26
N PHE A 41 14.55 1.37 -12.68
CA PHE A 41 13.86 1.22 -11.39
C PHE A 41 12.76 0.15 -11.45
N ILE A 42 11.95 0.13 -12.52
CA ILE A 42 10.87 -0.85 -12.71
C ILE A 42 11.43 -2.28 -12.76
N LEU A 43 12.56 -2.51 -13.44
CA LEU A 43 13.20 -3.83 -13.48
C LEU A 43 13.66 -4.28 -12.10
N ILE A 44 14.32 -3.40 -11.34
CA ILE A 44 14.72 -3.68 -9.96
C ILE A 44 13.48 -4.01 -9.11
N TYR A 45 12.44 -3.18 -9.21
CA TYR A 45 11.18 -3.37 -8.49
C TYR A 45 10.55 -4.75 -8.77
N ILE A 46 10.47 -5.17 -10.05
CA ILE A 46 9.94 -6.48 -10.44
C ILE A 46 10.76 -7.62 -9.82
N VAL A 47 12.10 -7.54 -9.92
CA VAL A 47 12.99 -8.56 -9.36
C VAL A 47 12.81 -8.66 -7.84
N LEU A 48 12.77 -7.53 -7.14
CA LEU A 48 12.57 -7.50 -5.70
C LEU A 48 11.18 -8.00 -5.30
N CYS A 49 10.12 -7.65 -6.04
CA CYS A 49 8.76 -8.17 -5.79
C CYS A 49 8.72 -9.69 -5.88
N VAL A 50 9.36 -10.30 -6.89
CA VAL A 50 9.32 -11.75 -7.10
C VAL A 50 10.20 -12.51 -6.10
N PHE A 51 11.45 -12.07 -5.89
CA PHE A 51 12.42 -12.85 -5.13
C PHE A 51 12.50 -12.51 -3.64
N ILE A 52 12.05 -11.33 -3.24
CA ILE A 52 12.10 -10.88 -1.84
C ILE A 52 10.68 -10.71 -1.29
N CYS A 53 9.84 -9.89 -1.93
CA CYS A 53 8.54 -9.53 -1.36
C CYS A 53 7.52 -10.67 -1.41
N LEU A 54 7.46 -11.46 -2.47
CA LEU A 54 6.56 -12.62 -2.55
C LEU A 54 6.88 -13.70 -1.48
N PRO A 55 8.14 -14.09 -1.20
CA PRO A 55 8.47 -14.97 -0.07
C PRO A 55 8.08 -14.38 1.29
N ILE A 56 8.23 -13.05 1.50
CA ILE A 56 7.80 -12.37 2.72
C ILE A 56 6.28 -12.42 2.84
N PHE A 57 5.55 -12.08 1.77
CA PHE A 57 4.10 -12.17 1.68
C PHE A 57 3.60 -13.57 2.06
N ILE A 58 4.21 -14.61 1.48
CA ILE A 58 3.89 -16.01 1.80
C ILE A 58 4.18 -16.32 3.28
N SER A 59 5.25 -15.76 3.84
CA SER A 59 5.56 -15.94 5.27
C SER A 59 4.47 -15.37 6.16
N GLU A 60 3.99 -14.15 5.89
CA GLU A 60 2.85 -13.56 6.60
C GLU A 60 1.57 -14.38 6.40
N PHE A 61 1.33 -14.83 5.17
CA PHE A 61 0.19 -15.68 4.85
C PHE A 61 0.20 -16.99 5.64
N VAL A 62 1.36 -17.66 5.74
CA VAL A 62 1.53 -18.88 6.57
C VAL A 62 1.14 -18.62 8.02
N VAL A 63 1.64 -17.55 8.62
CA VAL A 63 1.34 -17.21 10.01
C VAL A 63 -0.16 -16.99 10.22
N GLY A 64 -0.78 -16.18 9.38
CA GLY A 64 -2.21 -15.85 9.46
C GLY A 64 -3.10 -17.07 9.22
N ARG A 65 -2.93 -17.77 8.08
CA ARG A 65 -3.81 -18.89 7.73
C ARG A 65 -3.63 -20.10 8.65
N ARG A 66 -2.40 -20.38 9.09
CA ARG A 66 -2.16 -21.49 10.00
C ARG A 66 -2.82 -21.29 11.36
N SER A 67 -2.74 -20.09 11.90
CA SER A 67 -3.31 -19.76 13.21
C SER A 67 -4.81 -19.51 13.18
N GLN A 68 -5.36 -18.97 12.09
CA GLN A 68 -6.75 -18.49 11.99
C GLN A 68 -7.08 -17.48 13.11
N LYS A 69 -6.12 -16.64 13.49
CA LYS A 69 -6.23 -15.65 14.57
C LYS A 69 -5.54 -14.33 14.19
N ASN A 70 -5.80 -13.27 14.98
CA ASN A 70 -5.07 -12.00 14.83
C ASN A 70 -3.55 -12.19 15.02
N ALA A 71 -2.74 -11.23 14.57
CA ALA A 71 -1.29 -11.38 14.52
C ALA A 71 -0.68 -11.64 15.91
N TYR A 72 -1.14 -10.97 16.98
CA TYR A 72 -0.62 -11.21 18.34
C TYR A 72 -0.81 -12.66 18.78
N THR A 73 -2.04 -13.16 18.69
CA THR A 73 -2.36 -14.54 19.08
C THR A 73 -1.72 -15.56 18.15
N ALA A 74 -1.60 -15.23 16.84
CA ALA A 74 -0.92 -16.07 15.87
C ALA A 74 0.54 -16.34 16.30
N PHE A 75 1.32 -15.32 16.56
CA PHE A 75 2.69 -15.49 17.02
C PHE A 75 2.78 -16.16 18.38
N LYS A 76 1.87 -15.83 19.32
CA LYS A 76 1.80 -16.44 20.66
C LYS A 76 1.62 -17.96 20.57
N ASP A 77 0.59 -18.40 19.84
CA ASP A 77 0.22 -19.82 19.77
C ASP A 77 1.24 -20.64 18.96
N LEU A 78 1.65 -20.14 17.81
CA LEU A 78 2.61 -20.81 16.94
C LEU A 78 4.01 -20.90 17.55
N SER A 79 4.35 -20.01 18.48
CA SER A 79 5.63 -20.06 19.21
C SER A 79 5.59 -20.84 20.52
N GLY A 80 4.41 -21.29 20.97
CA GLY A 80 4.24 -21.91 22.27
C GLY A 80 4.31 -20.92 23.44
N GLY A 81 3.79 -19.71 23.28
CA GLY A 81 3.70 -18.68 24.32
C GLY A 81 4.98 -17.89 24.61
N THR A 82 6.00 -18.00 23.74
CA THR A 82 7.28 -17.32 23.94
C THR A 82 7.21 -15.81 23.63
N ALA A 83 8.35 -15.11 23.77
CA ALA A 83 8.47 -13.66 23.51
C ALA A 83 8.08 -13.23 22.07
N TRP A 84 7.97 -14.15 21.13
CA TRP A 84 7.50 -13.88 19.76
C TRP A 84 6.11 -13.25 19.68
N LYS A 85 5.29 -13.39 20.73
CA LYS A 85 4.00 -12.66 20.81
C LYS A 85 4.16 -11.13 20.68
N TRP A 86 5.30 -10.58 21.09
CA TRP A 86 5.58 -9.15 20.98
C TRP A 86 5.84 -8.70 19.55
N VAL A 87 6.34 -9.61 18.69
CA VAL A 87 6.41 -9.37 17.24
C VAL A 87 5.02 -9.19 16.66
N GLY A 88 4.07 -10.06 17.06
CA GLY A 88 2.67 -9.90 16.66
C GLY A 88 2.06 -8.57 17.12
N LEU A 89 2.35 -8.13 18.35
CA LEU A 89 1.89 -6.81 18.82
C LEU A 89 2.55 -5.68 18.02
N PHE A 90 3.85 -5.79 17.74
CA PHE A 90 4.58 -4.81 16.93
C PHE A 90 3.95 -4.66 15.53
N THR A 91 3.65 -5.77 14.84
CA THR A 91 3.01 -5.72 13.53
C THR A 91 1.59 -5.15 13.55
N ILE A 92 0.88 -5.20 14.71
CA ILE A 92 -0.41 -4.54 14.90
C ILE A 92 -0.27 -3.03 15.10
N MET A 93 0.85 -2.58 15.68
CA MET A 93 1.09 -1.14 15.88
C MET A 93 1.47 -0.41 14.59
N VAL A 94 2.14 -1.10 13.66
CA VAL A 94 2.58 -0.51 12.39
C VAL A 94 1.43 0.13 11.61
N PRO A 95 0.30 -0.56 11.33
CA PRO A 95 -0.81 0.04 10.61
C PRO A 95 -1.48 1.22 11.33
N VAL A 96 -1.38 1.33 12.66
CA VAL A 96 -1.85 2.54 13.37
C VAL A 96 -1.02 3.75 12.95
N VAL A 97 0.30 3.61 12.96
CA VAL A 97 1.22 4.68 12.55
C VAL A 97 0.99 5.05 11.09
N VAL A 98 0.95 4.04 10.20
CA VAL A 98 0.75 4.27 8.77
C VAL A 98 -0.61 4.92 8.49
N LEU A 99 -1.71 4.37 9.02
CA LEU A 99 -3.06 4.88 8.77
C LEU A 99 -3.21 6.32 9.23
N SER A 100 -2.49 6.74 10.26
CA SER A 100 -2.55 8.12 10.78
C SER A 100 -2.11 9.15 9.75
N TYR A 101 -0.97 8.98 9.09
CA TYR A 101 -0.55 9.92 8.04
C TYR A 101 -1.15 9.60 6.66
N TYR A 102 -1.39 8.32 6.37
CA TYR A 102 -2.02 7.86 5.13
C TYR A 102 -3.40 8.46 4.92
N SER A 103 -4.17 8.61 5.99
CA SER A 103 -5.49 9.22 5.95
C SER A 103 -5.47 10.72 5.64
N VAL A 104 -4.35 11.41 5.87
CA VAL A 104 -4.14 12.80 5.43
C VAL A 104 -4.08 12.85 3.90
N ILE A 105 -3.28 11.96 3.28
CA ILE A 105 -3.20 11.86 1.80
C ILE A 105 -4.54 11.40 1.21
N GLY A 106 -5.23 10.45 1.89
CA GLY A 106 -6.59 10.05 1.53
C GLY A 106 -7.56 11.24 1.54
N GLY A 107 -7.41 12.13 2.51
CA GLY A 107 -8.14 13.40 2.59
C GLY A 107 -7.82 14.34 1.42
N TRP A 108 -6.56 14.44 1.00
CA TRP A 108 -6.18 15.21 -0.20
C TRP A 108 -6.87 14.67 -1.45
N SER A 109 -7.04 13.36 -1.55
CA SER A 109 -7.77 12.74 -2.67
C SER A 109 -9.24 13.15 -2.70
N ILE A 110 -9.89 13.33 -1.54
CA ILE A 110 -11.27 13.87 -1.44
C ILE A 110 -11.32 15.31 -1.93
N GLU A 111 -10.41 16.17 -1.48
CA GLU A 111 -10.35 17.56 -1.91
C GLU A 111 -10.15 17.68 -3.42
N TYR A 112 -9.24 16.91 -3.98
CA TYR A 112 -8.93 16.96 -5.40
C TYR A 112 -10.05 16.36 -6.27
N LEU A 113 -10.76 15.37 -5.77
CA LEU A 113 -12.00 14.91 -6.40
C LEU A 113 -13.05 16.03 -6.41
N PHE A 114 -13.24 16.75 -5.30
CA PHE A 114 -14.15 17.87 -5.23
C PHE A 114 -13.74 18.99 -6.20
N LYS A 115 -12.46 19.36 -6.25
CA LYS A 115 -11.92 20.34 -7.20
C LYS A 115 -12.12 19.90 -8.67
N SER A 116 -12.00 18.61 -8.95
CA SER A 116 -12.28 18.09 -10.29
C SER A 116 -13.75 18.22 -10.68
N LEU A 117 -14.67 17.93 -9.73
CA LEU A 117 -16.11 18.04 -9.94
C LEU A 117 -16.57 19.50 -10.08
N THR A 118 -15.84 20.45 -9.50
CA THR A 118 -16.06 21.88 -9.63
C THR A 118 -15.29 22.53 -10.79
N PHE A 119 -14.66 21.70 -11.65
CA PHE A 119 -13.90 22.14 -12.83
C PHE A 119 -12.79 23.16 -12.51
N SER A 120 -12.12 23.00 -11.37
CA SER A 120 -11.07 23.94 -10.92
C SER A 120 -9.75 23.82 -11.71
N PHE A 121 -9.57 22.78 -12.51
CA PHE A 121 -8.38 22.59 -13.34
C PHE A 121 -8.65 23.06 -14.75
N THR A 122 -8.38 24.33 -15.01
CA THR A 122 -8.64 24.99 -16.31
C THR A 122 -7.39 25.05 -17.18
N ALA A 123 -7.58 25.11 -18.48
CA ALA A 123 -6.48 25.23 -19.45
C ALA A 123 -5.68 26.54 -19.29
N ASP A 124 -6.29 27.59 -18.78
CA ASP A 124 -5.65 28.90 -18.55
C ASP A 124 -4.84 28.95 -17.25
N ALA A 125 -4.96 27.93 -16.37
CA ALA A 125 -4.21 27.90 -15.13
C ALA A 125 -2.75 27.59 -15.39
N SER A 126 -1.84 28.42 -14.86
CA SER A 126 -0.41 28.10 -14.90
C SER A 126 -0.07 26.98 -13.92
N GLN A 127 1.01 26.25 -14.20
CA GLN A 127 1.52 25.21 -13.28
C GLN A 127 1.78 25.79 -11.88
N GLY A 128 2.35 27.01 -11.80
CA GLY A 128 2.58 27.67 -10.51
C GLY A 128 1.30 28.02 -9.74
N ALA A 129 0.18 28.35 -10.43
CA ALA A 129 -1.10 28.57 -9.78
C ALA A 129 -1.67 27.28 -9.17
N LEU A 130 -1.53 26.15 -9.86
CA LEU A 130 -2.02 24.87 -9.37
C LEU A 130 -1.13 24.30 -8.24
N SER A 131 0.20 24.50 -8.32
CA SER A 131 1.09 24.20 -7.20
C SER A 131 0.75 25.05 -5.97
N SER A 132 0.52 26.37 -6.15
CA SER A 132 0.06 27.24 -5.07
C SER A 132 -1.29 26.83 -4.49
N MET A 133 -2.20 26.29 -5.31
CA MET A 133 -3.49 25.74 -4.86
C MET A 133 -3.28 24.57 -3.89
N PHE A 134 -2.34 23.66 -4.17
CA PHE A 134 -1.99 22.57 -3.27
C PHE A 134 -1.35 23.07 -1.98
N VAL A 135 -0.33 23.91 -2.08
CA VAL A 135 0.35 24.48 -0.93
C VAL A 135 -0.61 25.23 -0.01
N ASN A 136 -1.50 26.06 -0.56
CA ASN A 136 -2.52 26.79 0.20
C ASN A 136 -3.52 25.85 0.88
N PHE A 137 -3.90 24.74 0.23
CA PHE A 137 -4.76 23.73 0.82
C PHE A 137 -4.09 23.04 2.00
N VAL A 138 -2.88 22.45 1.81
CA VAL A 138 -2.22 21.67 2.86
C VAL A 138 -1.73 22.51 4.03
N SER A 139 -1.42 23.80 3.81
CA SER A 139 -1.02 24.73 4.86
C SER A 139 -2.21 25.31 5.65
N SER A 140 -3.44 25.16 5.16
CA SER A 140 -4.66 25.53 5.90
C SER A 140 -4.83 24.65 7.14
N ALA A 141 -5.30 25.27 8.24
CA ALA A 141 -5.57 24.53 9.46
C ALA A 141 -6.79 23.61 9.37
N TRP A 142 -7.84 24.02 8.66
CA TRP A 142 -9.14 23.37 8.72
C TRP A 142 -9.46 22.49 7.52
N ALA A 143 -9.16 22.95 6.31
CA ALA A 143 -9.54 22.22 5.09
C ALA A 143 -8.96 20.80 5.03
N PRO A 144 -7.63 20.57 5.19
CA PRO A 144 -7.10 19.22 5.17
C PRO A 144 -7.51 18.39 6.40
N LEU A 145 -7.80 19.03 7.54
CA LEU A 145 -8.29 18.32 8.72
C LEU A 145 -9.72 17.79 8.52
N ILE A 146 -10.58 18.56 7.85
CA ILE A 146 -11.95 18.12 7.51
C ILE A 146 -11.89 16.94 6.55
N THR A 147 -11.10 17.03 5.48
CA THR A 147 -11.02 15.96 4.48
C THR A 147 -10.34 14.69 5.04
N HIS A 148 -9.33 14.82 5.89
CA HIS A 148 -8.76 13.73 6.68
C HIS A 148 -9.82 13.04 7.56
N THR A 149 -10.64 13.83 8.27
CA THR A 149 -11.72 13.29 9.11
C THR A 149 -12.74 12.52 8.26
N LEU A 150 -13.16 13.08 7.13
CA LEU A 150 -14.10 12.44 6.20
C LEU A 150 -13.54 11.11 5.67
N PHE A 151 -12.25 11.08 5.30
CA PHE A 151 -11.61 9.86 4.82
C PHE A 151 -11.59 8.76 5.90
N LEU A 152 -11.21 9.09 7.14
CA LEU A 152 -11.24 8.14 8.24
C LEU A 152 -12.66 7.64 8.55
N LEU A 153 -13.66 8.52 8.50
CA LEU A 153 -15.07 8.14 8.71
C LEU A 153 -15.54 7.16 7.62
N LEU A 154 -15.18 7.38 6.35
CA LEU A 154 -15.48 6.44 5.27
C LEU A 154 -14.81 5.08 5.50
N THR A 155 -13.54 5.07 5.89
CA THR A 155 -12.80 3.84 6.23
C THR A 155 -13.49 3.08 7.36
N VAL A 156 -13.81 3.76 8.45
CA VAL A 156 -14.48 3.19 9.63
C VAL A 156 -15.87 2.65 9.28
N ALA A 157 -16.65 3.40 8.49
CA ALA A 157 -17.99 2.98 8.10
C ALA A 157 -17.99 1.61 7.38
N ILE A 158 -17.01 1.38 6.49
CA ILE A 158 -16.89 0.12 5.77
C ILE A 158 -16.45 -1.02 6.72
N VAL A 159 -15.44 -0.77 7.55
CA VAL A 159 -14.90 -1.79 8.47
C VAL A 159 -15.93 -2.17 9.53
N MET A 160 -16.74 -1.23 10.01
CA MET A 160 -17.79 -1.49 11.01
C MET A 160 -18.82 -2.53 10.55
N VAL A 161 -19.09 -2.63 9.25
CA VAL A 161 -20.05 -3.59 8.68
C VAL A 161 -19.57 -5.04 8.83
N GLY A 162 -18.25 -5.27 8.85
CA GLY A 162 -17.66 -6.61 9.00
C GLY A 162 -16.85 -7.06 7.77
N ILE A 163 -16.37 -8.31 7.84
CA ILE A 163 -15.48 -8.85 6.81
C ILE A 163 -16.24 -9.10 5.51
N LYS A 164 -17.31 -9.91 5.57
CA LYS A 164 -18.04 -10.38 4.41
C LYS A 164 -18.86 -9.28 3.74
N ASP A 165 -19.67 -8.58 4.53
CA ASP A 165 -20.65 -7.61 4.01
C ASP A 165 -20.05 -6.20 3.86
N GLY A 166 -18.97 -5.90 4.55
CA GLY A 166 -18.22 -4.65 4.43
C GLY A 166 -17.01 -4.80 3.49
N ILE A 167 -15.91 -5.33 4.01
CA ILE A 167 -14.60 -5.37 3.33
C ILE A 167 -14.66 -6.15 2.00
N GLU A 168 -15.15 -7.39 2.03
CA GLU A 168 -15.21 -8.23 0.83
C GLU A 168 -16.14 -7.66 -0.23
N LYS A 169 -17.33 -7.23 0.17
CA LYS A 169 -18.32 -6.65 -0.76
C LYS A 169 -17.82 -5.36 -1.39
N PHE A 170 -17.22 -4.47 -0.59
CA PHE A 170 -16.62 -3.23 -1.09
C PHE A 170 -15.52 -3.53 -2.10
N SER A 171 -14.57 -4.42 -1.75
CA SER A 171 -13.46 -4.77 -2.63
C SER A 171 -13.93 -5.44 -3.93
N LYS A 172 -14.92 -6.33 -3.87
CA LYS A 172 -15.49 -6.99 -5.07
C LYS A 172 -16.05 -6.02 -6.10
N ILE A 173 -16.60 -4.90 -5.65
CA ILE A 173 -17.18 -3.88 -6.53
C ILE A 173 -16.11 -2.89 -6.97
N MET A 174 -15.34 -2.38 -6.03
CA MET A 174 -14.44 -1.25 -6.27
C MET A 174 -13.17 -1.64 -7.02
N MET A 175 -12.61 -2.84 -6.79
CA MET A 175 -11.36 -3.24 -7.44
C MET A 175 -11.49 -3.40 -8.96
N PRO A 176 -12.52 -4.06 -9.52
CA PRO A 176 -12.73 -4.09 -10.97
C PRO A 176 -12.97 -2.69 -11.55
N ILE A 177 -13.77 -1.85 -10.88
CA ILE A 177 -14.02 -0.47 -11.33
C ILE A 177 -12.70 0.31 -11.38
N LEU A 178 -11.92 0.26 -10.30
CA LEU A 178 -10.61 0.90 -10.21
C LEU A 178 -9.68 0.45 -11.36
N PHE A 179 -9.61 -0.87 -11.60
CA PHE A 179 -8.78 -1.42 -12.67
C PHE A 179 -9.19 -0.88 -14.05
N PHE A 180 -10.48 -0.93 -14.40
CA PHE A 180 -10.95 -0.47 -15.72
C PHE A 180 -10.84 1.04 -15.88
N VAL A 181 -11.05 1.83 -14.82
CA VAL A 181 -10.88 3.28 -14.87
C VAL A 181 -9.42 3.65 -15.14
N VAL A 182 -8.47 3.07 -14.38
CA VAL A 182 -7.05 3.39 -14.57
C VAL A 182 -6.54 2.86 -15.91
N LEU A 183 -7.01 1.70 -16.36
CA LEU A 183 -6.71 1.18 -17.69
C LEU A 183 -7.24 2.11 -18.80
N GLY A 184 -8.45 2.62 -18.66
CA GLY A 184 -9.04 3.59 -19.60
C GLY A 184 -8.21 4.88 -19.67
N ILE A 185 -7.77 5.41 -18.51
CA ILE A 185 -6.88 6.58 -18.47
C ILE A 185 -5.52 6.27 -19.12
N ALA A 186 -4.96 5.07 -18.90
CA ALA A 186 -3.71 4.65 -19.52
C ALA A 186 -3.84 4.58 -21.05
N ILE A 187 -4.89 3.96 -21.56
CA ILE A 187 -5.18 3.90 -23.00
C ILE A 187 -5.31 5.31 -23.58
N TYR A 188 -6.05 6.19 -22.91
CA TYR A 188 -6.21 7.57 -23.35
C TYR A 188 -4.88 8.34 -23.31
N SER A 189 -4.07 8.19 -22.27
CA SER A 189 -2.75 8.81 -22.14
C SER A 189 -1.83 8.44 -23.30
N LEU A 190 -1.90 7.19 -23.80
CA LEU A 190 -1.13 6.71 -24.95
C LEU A 190 -1.53 7.35 -26.27
N THR A 191 -2.72 7.92 -26.39
CA THR A 191 -3.18 8.61 -27.63
C THR A 191 -2.67 10.04 -27.73
N LEU A 192 -2.08 10.60 -26.68
CA LEU A 192 -1.61 11.98 -26.67
C LEU A 192 -0.38 12.17 -27.58
N PRO A 193 -0.28 13.30 -28.31
CA PRO A 193 0.91 13.62 -29.07
C PRO A 193 2.14 13.71 -28.14
N GLY A 194 3.21 12.98 -28.48
CA GLY A 194 4.43 12.95 -27.64
C GLY A 194 4.44 11.87 -26.53
N ALA A 195 3.35 11.15 -26.32
CA ALA A 195 3.22 10.10 -25.29
C ALA A 195 4.30 9.00 -25.39
N MET A 196 4.81 8.73 -26.60
CA MET A 196 5.83 7.70 -26.85
C MET A 196 7.13 7.94 -26.08
N ALA A 197 7.47 9.18 -25.75
CA ALA A 197 8.62 9.49 -24.91
C ALA A 197 8.46 8.92 -23.49
N GLY A 198 7.28 9.06 -22.91
CA GLY A 198 6.93 8.47 -21.62
C GLY A 198 6.89 6.93 -21.65
N VAL A 199 6.40 6.32 -22.74
CA VAL A 199 6.47 4.87 -22.95
C VAL A 199 7.91 4.38 -23.00
N ARG A 200 8.77 5.05 -23.76
CA ARG A 200 10.20 4.72 -23.82
C ARG A 200 10.85 4.82 -22.43
N TYR A 201 10.52 5.86 -21.67
CA TYR A 201 11.01 6.05 -20.32
C TYR A 201 10.63 4.89 -19.37
N LEU A 202 9.43 4.33 -19.53
CA LEU A 202 8.94 3.20 -18.71
C LEU A 202 9.50 1.84 -19.15
N PHE A 203 9.92 1.65 -20.42
CA PHE A 203 10.26 0.32 -20.93
C PHE A 203 11.67 0.19 -21.52
N LEU A 204 12.38 1.29 -21.74
CA LEU A 204 13.79 1.25 -22.20
C LEU A 204 14.72 1.56 -21.02
N PRO A 205 15.37 0.55 -20.42
CA PRO A 205 16.18 0.75 -19.23
C PRO A 205 17.51 1.42 -19.55
N ASP A 206 17.85 2.42 -18.75
CA ASP A 206 19.21 2.97 -18.65
C ASP A 206 19.88 2.34 -17.42
N PHE A 207 20.71 1.33 -17.64
CA PHE A 207 21.39 0.61 -16.57
C PHE A 207 22.38 1.49 -15.77
N SER A 208 22.79 2.64 -16.28
CA SER A 208 23.61 3.59 -15.52
C SER A 208 22.89 4.22 -14.33
N LYS A 209 21.56 4.13 -14.31
CA LYS A 209 20.68 4.61 -13.22
C LYS A 209 20.48 3.60 -12.11
N ILE A 210 21.04 2.39 -12.22
CA ILE A 210 20.98 1.38 -11.14
C ILE A 210 21.98 1.76 -10.05
N THR A 211 21.49 2.38 -8.99
CA THR A 211 22.25 2.78 -7.81
C THR A 211 21.76 2.01 -6.57
N GLY A 212 22.57 2.04 -5.50
CA GLY A 212 22.14 1.47 -4.20
C GLY A 212 20.89 2.17 -3.66
N GLU A 213 20.78 3.48 -3.87
CA GLU A 213 19.60 4.27 -3.48
C GLU A 213 18.34 3.86 -4.26
N ALA A 214 18.47 3.67 -5.59
CA ALA A 214 17.36 3.18 -6.41
C ALA A 214 16.90 1.78 -5.99
N CYS A 215 17.82 0.89 -5.61
CA CYS A 215 17.50 -0.43 -5.07
C CYS A 215 16.77 -0.34 -3.73
N ALA A 216 17.22 0.53 -2.82
CA ALA A 216 16.58 0.75 -1.54
C ALA A 216 15.17 1.36 -1.70
N ALA A 217 15.04 2.37 -2.57
CA ALA A 217 13.75 2.98 -2.91
C ALA A 217 12.77 1.95 -3.52
N ALA A 218 13.25 1.08 -4.42
CA ALA A 218 12.43 0.05 -5.05
C ALA A 218 11.94 -0.99 -4.04
N LEU A 219 12.77 -1.40 -3.07
CA LEU A 219 12.33 -2.34 -2.04
C LEU A 219 11.40 -1.68 -1.01
N GLY A 220 11.68 -0.45 -0.59
CA GLY A 220 10.78 0.33 0.26
C GLY A 220 9.41 0.51 -0.40
N GLN A 221 9.38 0.80 -1.71
CA GLN A 221 8.15 0.85 -2.49
C GLN A 221 7.42 -0.49 -2.52
N ALA A 222 8.14 -1.59 -2.73
CA ALA A 222 7.54 -2.92 -2.79
C ALA A 222 6.96 -3.36 -1.44
N PHE A 223 7.60 -3.03 -0.32
CA PHE A 223 7.06 -3.28 1.01
C PHE A 223 5.79 -2.49 1.27
N PHE A 224 5.81 -1.20 0.91
CA PHE A 224 4.66 -0.33 1.07
C PHE A 224 3.49 -0.79 0.19
N SER A 225 3.73 -1.07 -1.09
CA SER A 225 2.70 -1.48 -2.05
C SER A 225 2.05 -2.80 -1.65
N LEU A 226 2.84 -3.83 -1.32
CA LEU A 226 2.32 -5.15 -0.93
C LEU A 226 1.88 -5.22 0.54
N SER A 227 1.89 -4.10 1.27
CA SER A 227 1.49 -4.02 2.69
C SER A 227 2.24 -5.02 3.59
N LEU A 228 3.56 -5.19 3.37
CA LEU A 228 4.39 -6.12 4.12
C LEU A 228 4.87 -5.51 5.45
N GLY A 229 4.95 -6.32 6.49
CA GLY A 229 5.32 -5.87 7.83
C GLY A 229 4.21 -5.20 8.63
N PHE A 230 3.03 -5.03 8.05
CA PHE A 230 1.86 -4.36 8.64
C PHE A 230 0.94 -5.30 9.43
N GLY A 231 1.12 -6.62 9.30
CA GLY A 231 0.15 -7.60 9.80
C GLY A 231 -1.15 -7.68 8.98
N THR A 232 -1.30 -6.91 7.90
CA THR A 232 -2.48 -6.92 7.03
C THR A 232 -2.65 -8.24 6.31
N ILE A 233 -1.59 -8.76 5.71
CA ILE A 233 -1.61 -10.06 5.05
C ILE A 233 -1.87 -11.18 6.04
N MET A 234 -1.26 -11.15 7.24
CA MET A 234 -1.55 -12.11 8.31
C MET A 234 -3.03 -12.08 8.71
N THR A 235 -3.59 -10.88 8.90
CA THR A 235 -4.99 -10.71 9.30
C THR A 235 -5.92 -11.23 8.22
N TYR A 236 -5.73 -10.84 6.96
CA TYR A 236 -6.58 -11.30 5.86
C TYR A 236 -6.41 -12.80 5.59
N ALA A 237 -5.18 -13.33 5.63
CA ALA A 237 -4.92 -14.76 5.51
C ALA A 237 -5.61 -15.57 6.61
N SER A 238 -5.79 -15.00 7.80
CA SER A 238 -6.48 -15.65 8.89
C SER A 238 -8.00 -15.83 8.67
N TYR A 239 -8.58 -15.12 7.69
CA TYR A 239 -9.96 -15.25 7.23
C TYR A 239 -10.11 -16.16 6.00
N VAL A 240 -8.99 -16.67 5.44
CA VAL A 240 -8.97 -17.55 4.26
C VAL A 240 -9.15 -19.01 4.69
N ASP A 241 -9.96 -19.78 3.95
CA ASP A 241 -10.15 -21.20 4.19
C ASP A 241 -8.82 -21.97 3.99
N LYS A 242 -8.58 -22.96 4.85
CA LYS A 242 -7.37 -23.82 4.81
C LYS A 242 -7.26 -24.68 3.54
N LYS A 243 -8.36 -24.83 2.79
CA LYS A 243 -8.37 -25.59 1.52
C LYS A 243 -7.84 -24.77 0.33
N GLU A 244 -7.77 -23.44 0.47
CA GLU A 244 -7.32 -22.57 -0.61
C GLU A 244 -5.83 -22.76 -0.93
N ASP A 245 -5.47 -22.55 -2.19
CA ASP A 245 -4.08 -22.58 -2.64
C ASP A 245 -3.38 -21.26 -2.27
N MET A 246 -2.50 -21.32 -1.28
CA MET A 246 -1.75 -20.17 -0.78
C MET A 246 -0.82 -19.59 -1.84
N LEU A 247 -0.11 -20.44 -2.60
CA LEU A 247 0.80 -19.96 -3.63
C LEU A 247 0.05 -19.18 -4.70
N PHE A 248 -1.12 -19.70 -5.12
CA PHE A 248 -1.96 -19.01 -6.09
C PHE A 248 -2.46 -17.67 -5.54
N GLN A 249 -3.00 -17.62 -4.33
CA GLN A 249 -3.51 -16.40 -3.70
C GLN A 249 -2.41 -15.33 -3.58
N SER A 250 -1.25 -15.72 -3.06
CA SER A 250 -0.11 -14.81 -2.87
C SER A 250 0.46 -14.31 -4.20
N SER A 251 0.67 -15.21 -5.16
CA SER A 251 1.21 -14.85 -6.48
C SER A 251 0.23 -14.00 -7.28
N ALA A 252 -1.07 -14.31 -7.23
CA ALA A 252 -2.09 -13.54 -7.91
C ALA A 252 -2.22 -12.13 -7.31
N THR A 253 -2.13 -11.98 -5.98
CA THR A 253 -2.13 -10.68 -5.31
C THR A 253 -0.91 -9.85 -5.72
N ALA A 254 0.30 -10.42 -5.64
CA ALA A 254 1.52 -9.72 -6.03
C ALA A 254 1.56 -9.36 -7.53
N ALA A 255 1.07 -10.25 -8.39
CA ALA A 255 0.95 -9.98 -9.81
C ALA A 255 -0.08 -8.88 -10.12
N SER A 256 -1.20 -8.84 -9.38
CA SER A 256 -2.22 -7.80 -9.52
C SER A 256 -1.67 -6.43 -9.12
N ASP A 257 -0.92 -6.37 -8.02
CA ASP A 257 -0.26 -5.15 -7.56
C ASP A 257 0.76 -4.63 -8.59
N LEU A 258 1.64 -5.51 -9.06
CA LEU A 258 2.65 -5.17 -10.07
C LEU A 258 2.01 -4.71 -11.39
N LEU A 259 1.01 -5.44 -11.88
CA LEU A 259 0.29 -5.08 -13.10
C LEU A 259 -0.38 -3.71 -12.95
N PHE A 260 -1.01 -3.47 -11.81
CA PHE A 260 -1.68 -2.20 -11.54
C PHE A 260 -0.67 -1.04 -11.46
N ALA A 261 0.49 -1.23 -10.82
CA ALA A 261 1.55 -0.24 -10.79
C ALA A 261 2.05 0.13 -12.20
N LEU A 262 2.23 -0.86 -13.08
CA LEU A 262 2.63 -0.63 -14.47
C LEU A 262 1.54 0.12 -15.27
N ILE A 263 0.26 -0.23 -15.08
CA ILE A 263 -0.87 0.47 -15.73
C ILE A 263 -0.96 1.91 -15.20
N ALA A 264 -0.75 2.13 -13.91
CA ALA A 264 -0.68 3.47 -13.31
C ALA A 264 0.48 4.30 -13.89
N GLY A 265 1.66 3.68 -14.06
CA GLY A 265 2.79 4.30 -14.77
C GLY A 265 2.42 4.71 -16.19
N LEU A 266 1.73 3.82 -16.94
CA LEU A 266 1.23 4.12 -18.29
C LEU A 266 0.11 5.17 -18.32
N ALA A 267 -0.66 5.30 -17.25
CA ALA A 267 -1.67 6.35 -17.15
C ALA A 267 -1.03 7.74 -16.96
N ILE A 268 0.10 7.82 -16.25
CA ILE A 268 0.71 9.07 -15.79
C ILE A 268 1.87 9.50 -16.68
N MET A 269 2.88 8.65 -16.90
CA MET A 269 4.13 9.07 -17.55
C MET A 269 3.94 9.51 -19.01
N PRO A 270 3.18 8.83 -19.89
CA PRO A 270 2.95 9.30 -21.24
C PRO A 270 2.29 10.68 -21.27
N ALA A 271 1.36 10.97 -20.36
CA ALA A 271 0.73 12.29 -20.27
C ALA A 271 1.71 13.37 -19.79
N VAL A 272 2.51 13.09 -18.76
CA VAL A 272 3.54 14.01 -18.25
C VAL A 272 4.54 14.39 -19.34
N PHE A 273 5.04 13.39 -20.09
CA PHE A 273 5.97 13.63 -21.20
C PHE A 273 5.33 14.30 -22.41
N ALA A 274 4.06 14.02 -22.71
CA ALA A 274 3.33 14.67 -23.81
C ALA A 274 3.23 16.20 -23.65
N PHE A 275 3.18 16.67 -22.40
CA PHE A 275 3.15 18.10 -22.07
C PHE A 275 4.53 18.69 -21.70
N GLY A 276 5.61 17.95 -21.94
CA GLY A 276 6.98 18.42 -21.71
C GLY A 276 7.37 18.69 -20.27
N ILE A 277 6.69 18.02 -19.33
CA ILE A 277 6.91 18.20 -17.90
C ILE A 277 7.96 17.19 -17.41
N SER A 278 8.79 17.61 -16.43
CA SER A 278 9.75 16.69 -15.81
C SER A 278 9.02 15.63 -14.97
N PRO A 279 9.36 14.33 -15.11
CA PRO A 279 8.84 13.29 -14.25
C PRO A 279 9.41 13.35 -12.82
N GLN A 280 10.47 14.13 -12.59
CA GLN A 280 11.15 14.32 -11.31
C GLN A 280 10.45 15.41 -10.48
N SER A 281 9.18 15.21 -10.15
CA SER A 281 8.37 16.16 -9.38
C SER A 281 8.11 15.70 -7.94
N GLY A 282 8.73 14.59 -7.51
CA GLY A 282 8.58 14.04 -6.19
C GLY A 282 7.13 13.71 -5.80
N PRO A 283 6.81 13.75 -4.49
CA PRO A 283 5.45 13.51 -3.99
C PRO A 283 4.38 14.47 -4.53
N GLY A 284 4.80 15.68 -5.01
CA GLY A 284 3.93 16.67 -5.65
C GLY A 284 3.41 16.28 -7.03
N LEU A 285 3.97 15.23 -7.68
CA LEU A 285 3.58 14.80 -9.02
C LEU A 285 2.06 14.67 -9.18
N VAL A 286 1.38 14.04 -8.23
CA VAL A 286 -0.05 13.74 -8.32
C VAL A 286 -0.94 14.95 -8.00
N PHE A 287 -0.54 15.78 -7.04
CA PHE A 287 -1.41 16.86 -6.54
C PHE A 287 -1.03 18.25 -7.08
N GLU A 288 0.18 18.41 -7.62
CA GLU A 288 0.65 19.67 -8.21
C GLU A 288 0.75 19.60 -9.73
N THR A 289 1.35 18.51 -10.24
CA THR A 289 1.67 18.39 -11.67
C THR A 289 0.50 17.82 -12.48
N LEU A 290 -0.14 16.73 -12.03
CA LEU A 290 -1.23 16.12 -12.80
C LEU A 290 -2.45 17.02 -12.98
N PRO A 291 -2.87 17.88 -12.03
CA PRO A 291 -3.95 18.84 -12.27
C PRO A 291 -3.66 19.77 -13.45
N TYR A 292 -2.40 20.19 -13.62
CA TYR A 292 -1.98 20.98 -14.76
C TYR A 292 -2.06 20.17 -16.07
N VAL A 293 -1.54 18.94 -16.07
CA VAL A 293 -1.64 18.02 -17.21
C VAL A 293 -3.10 17.83 -17.62
N PHE A 294 -3.98 17.55 -16.67
CA PHE A 294 -5.41 17.37 -16.94
C PHE A 294 -6.06 18.65 -17.49
N GLY A 295 -5.69 19.82 -16.99
CA GLY A 295 -6.18 21.10 -17.53
C GLY A 295 -5.84 21.30 -19.01
N GLN A 296 -4.69 20.80 -19.46
CA GLN A 296 -4.23 20.91 -20.86
C GLN A 296 -4.78 19.81 -21.77
N MET A 297 -5.30 18.70 -21.21
CA MET A 297 -5.77 17.56 -22.02
C MET A 297 -7.16 17.82 -22.62
N PRO A 298 -7.43 17.39 -23.88
CA PRO A 298 -8.80 17.26 -24.35
C PRO A 298 -9.61 16.37 -23.39
N ALA A 299 -10.84 16.76 -23.05
CA ALA A 299 -11.66 16.09 -22.02
C ALA A 299 -10.98 15.90 -20.66
N GLY A 300 -9.97 16.71 -20.32
CA GLY A 300 -9.15 16.57 -19.11
C GLY A 300 -9.95 16.67 -17.81
N ALA A 301 -11.07 17.45 -17.79
CA ALA A 301 -11.95 17.47 -16.62
C ALA A 301 -12.54 16.08 -16.30
N LEU A 302 -12.94 15.31 -17.30
CA LEU A 302 -13.43 13.93 -17.11
C LEU A 302 -12.29 13.02 -16.61
N VAL A 303 -11.12 13.16 -17.21
CA VAL A 303 -9.92 12.38 -16.79
C VAL A 303 -9.55 12.69 -15.33
N ALA A 304 -9.59 13.96 -14.92
CA ALA A 304 -9.33 14.38 -13.56
C ALA A 304 -10.33 13.77 -12.56
N ILE A 305 -11.63 13.83 -12.87
CA ILE A 305 -12.69 13.23 -12.04
C ILE A 305 -12.44 11.72 -11.88
N LEU A 306 -12.22 11.02 -12.99
CA LEU A 306 -11.98 9.57 -12.98
C LEU A 306 -10.70 9.21 -12.22
N PHE A 307 -9.63 9.99 -12.40
CA PHE A 307 -8.34 9.76 -11.74
C PHE A 307 -8.43 9.96 -10.22
N PHE A 308 -8.97 11.08 -9.75
CA PHE A 308 -9.07 11.34 -8.31
C PHE A 308 -10.13 10.48 -7.63
N ALA A 309 -11.19 10.07 -8.33
CA ALA A 309 -12.11 9.03 -7.84
C ALA A 309 -11.39 7.67 -7.70
N ALA A 310 -10.59 7.28 -8.69
CA ALA A 310 -9.77 6.07 -8.63
C ALA A 310 -8.75 6.14 -7.49
N LEU A 311 -8.08 7.28 -7.30
CA LEU A 311 -7.12 7.51 -6.22
C LEU A 311 -7.80 7.37 -4.84
N LEU A 312 -8.99 7.94 -4.66
CA LEU A 312 -9.77 7.82 -3.42
C LEU A 312 -10.17 6.36 -3.16
N VAL A 313 -10.65 5.63 -4.16
CA VAL A 313 -11.02 4.21 -4.02
C VAL A 313 -9.79 3.37 -3.66
N ALA A 314 -8.65 3.58 -4.33
CA ALA A 314 -7.40 2.91 -4.03
C ALA A 314 -6.91 3.21 -2.60
N ALA A 315 -7.05 4.45 -2.15
CA ALA A 315 -6.74 4.84 -0.79
C ALA A 315 -7.65 4.12 0.23
N LEU A 316 -8.95 4.03 -0.04
CA LEU A 316 -9.92 3.39 0.86
C LEU A 316 -9.68 1.88 0.97
N THR A 317 -9.38 1.15 -0.12
CA THR A 317 -9.15 -0.29 -0.06
C THR A 317 -7.97 -0.66 0.84
N SER A 318 -6.89 0.11 0.80
CA SER A 318 -5.73 -0.09 1.67
C SER A 318 -5.98 0.36 3.12
N SER A 319 -6.66 1.50 3.34
CA SER A 319 -6.97 1.99 4.69
C SER A 319 -7.89 1.04 5.47
N ILE A 320 -8.83 0.42 4.78
CA ILE A 320 -9.73 -0.61 5.34
C ILE A 320 -8.93 -1.80 5.88
N SER A 321 -7.94 -2.28 5.15
CA SER A 321 -7.11 -3.41 5.57
C SER A 321 -6.24 -3.07 6.78
N MET A 322 -5.67 -1.87 6.82
CA MET A 322 -4.90 -1.38 7.96
C MET A 322 -5.76 -1.25 9.24
N LEU A 323 -6.95 -0.67 9.11
CA LEU A 323 -7.88 -0.54 10.24
C LEU A 323 -8.30 -1.92 10.78
N GLU A 324 -8.57 -2.88 9.88
CA GLU A 324 -9.01 -4.22 10.26
C GLU A 324 -7.99 -4.98 11.11
N VAL A 325 -6.69 -4.80 10.88
CA VAL A 325 -5.63 -5.43 11.69
C VAL A 325 -5.81 -5.13 13.18
N VAL A 326 -6.02 -3.86 13.49
CA VAL A 326 -6.15 -3.37 14.86
C VAL A 326 -7.50 -3.75 15.46
N VAL A 327 -8.57 -3.62 14.65
CA VAL A 327 -9.93 -3.98 15.06
C VAL A 327 -10.01 -5.47 15.39
N ALA A 328 -9.43 -6.35 14.57
CA ALA A 328 -9.38 -7.79 14.84
C ALA A 328 -8.71 -8.09 16.19
N TYR A 329 -7.57 -7.44 16.49
CA TYR A 329 -6.90 -7.60 17.78
C TYR A 329 -7.77 -7.13 18.95
N LEU A 330 -8.37 -5.96 18.86
CA LEU A 330 -9.20 -5.40 19.94
C LEU A 330 -10.45 -6.25 20.19
N VAL A 331 -11.06 -6.77 19.14
CA VAL A 331 -12.25 -7.64 19.25
C VAL A 331 -11.87 -9.00 19.84
N GLU A 332 -10.80 -9.65 19.36
CA GLU A 332 -10.44 -11.02 19.73
C GLU A 332 -9.72 -11.12 21.08
N GLU A 333 -8.83 -10.16 21.40
CA GLU A 333 -8.00 -10.22 22.63
C GLU A 333 -8.53 -9.33 23.75
N LYS A 334 -9.18 -8.22 23.43
CA LYS A 334 -9.70 -7.25 24.41
C LYS A 334 -11.20 -7.33 24.59
N ASN A 335 -11.88 -8.22 23.85
CA ASN A 335 -13.33 -8.41 23.88
C ASN A 335 -14.15 -7.13 23.62
N PHE A 336 -13.59 -6.20 22.84
CA PHE A 336 -14.32 -5.00 22.43
C PHE A 336 -15.42 -5.38 21.42
N SER A 337 -16.55 -4.65 21.46
CA SER A 337 -17.46 -4.70 20.32
C SER A 337 -16.78 -4.11 19.09
N ARG A 338 -17.10 -4.62 17.90
CA ARG A 338 -16.49 -4.12 16.64
C ARG A 338 -16.66 -2.61 16.47
N LYS A 339 -17.84 -2.07 16.82
CA LYS A 339 -18.12 -0.64 16.77
C LYS A 339 -17.20 0.16 17.69
N TRP A 340 -17.00 -0.31 18.91
CA TRP A 340 -16.14 0.34 19.89
C TRP A 340 -14.65 0.24 19.50
N ALA A 341 -14.22 -0.91 18.98
CA ALA A 341 -12.87 -1.08 18.46
C ALA A 341 -12.58 -0.10 17.31
N CYS A 342 -13.49 0.01 16.33
CA CYS A 342 -13.37 0.97 15.23
C CYS A 342 -13.30 2.41 15.74
N PHE A 343 -14.12 2.80 16.72
CA PHE A 343 -14.11 4.13 17.30
C PHE A 343 -12.79 4.46 18.00
N VAL A 344 -12.24 3.53 18.79
CA VAL A 344 -10.96 3.74 19.48
C VAL A 344 -9.83 3.93 18.48
N VAL A 345 -9.75 3.08 17.44
CA VAL A 345 -8.71 3.21 16.40
C VAL A 345 -8.89 4.50 15.61
N PHE A 346 -10.14 4.86 15.26
CA PHE A 346 -10.45 6.15 14.64
C PHE A 346 -9.88 7.31 15.45
N LEU A 347 -10.15 7.35 16.75
CA LEU A 347 -9.71 8.44 17.60
C LEU A 347 -8.18 8.55 17.66
N VAL A 348 -7.48 7.43 17.80
CA VAL A 348 -6.02 7.41 17.83
C VAL A 348 -5.43 7.89 16.49
N CYS A 349 -5.90 7.33 15.37
CA CYS A 349 -5.44 7.72 14.05
C CYS A 349 -5.82 9.16 13.71
N TRP A 350 -6.98 9.63 14.17
CA TRP A 350 -7.41 11.00 13.97
C TRP A 350 -6.50 12.01 14.69
N VAL A 351 -6.16 11.76 15.96
CA VAL A 351 -5.28 12.65 16.73
C VAL A 351 -3.89 12.72 16.11
N VAL A 352 -3.28 11.57 15.80
CA VAL A 352 -1.94 11.53 15.20
C VAL A 352 -1.96 12.11 13.78
N GLY A 353 -2.99 11.79 12.98
CA GLY A 353 -3.16 12.32 11.64
C GLY A 353 -3.43 13.82 11.62
N ALA A 354 -4.13 14.37 12.62
CA ALA A 354 -4.30 15.80 12.78
C ALA A 354 -2.95 16.52 13.00
N LEU A 355 -2.04 15.94 13.82
CA LEU A 355 -0.68 16.46 13.98
C LEU A 355 0.11 16.41 12.66
N CYS A 356 0.00 15.31 11.92
CA CYS A 356 0.60 15.18 10.59
C CYS A 356 0.03 16.22 9.60
N SER A 357 -1.28 16.41 9.57
CA SER A 357 -1.94 17.38 8.70
C SER A 357 -1.52 18.81 9.02
N LEU A 358 -1.55 19.19 10.29
CA LEU A 358 -1.17 20.53 10.74
C LEU A 358 0.33 20.84 10.58
N SER A 359 1.17 19.83 10.38
CA SER A 359 2.61 20.01 10.18
C SER A 359 2.99 20.68 8.84
N PHE A 360 2.06 20.76 7.89
CA PHE A 360 2.24 21.53 6.66
C PHE A 360 1.88 23.03 6.82
N GLY A 361 1.20 23.39 7.91
CA GLY A 361 0.70 24.75 8.16
C GLY A 361 1.04 25.25 9.57
N PRO A 362 0.09 25.28 10.52
CA PRO A 362 0.30 25.85 11.85
C PRO A 362 1.47 25.26 12.65
N LEU A 363 1.77 23.97 12.47
CA LEU A 363 2.86 23.27 13.13
C LEU A 363 4.12 23.10 12.27
N SER A 364 4.22 23.83 11.14
CA SER A 364 5.36 23.72 10.21
C SER A 364 6.72 24.10 10.81
N HIS A 365 6.71 24.82 11.93
CA HIS A 365 7.91 25.17 12.71
C HIS A 365 8.49 23.97 13.48
N ILE A 366 7.71 22.91 13.73
CA ILE A 366 8.15 21.70 14.41
C ILE A 366 8.87 20.81 13.41
N ARG A 367 10.17 20.60 13.63
CA ARG A 367 11.01 19.74 12.79
C ARG A 367 11.52 18.56 13.61
N ILE A 368 11.41 17.35 13.06
CA ILE A 368 11.88 16.11 13.66
C ILE A 368 12.76 15.40 12.64
N SER A 369 14.01 15.11 12.95
CA SER A 369 14.99 14.49 12.05
C SER A 369 15.12 15.20 10.68
N GLY A 370 15.04 16.56 10.69
CA GLY A 370 15.16 17.38 9.48
C GLY A 370 13.89 17.58 8.66
N GLY A 371 12.86 16.75 8.86
CA GLY A 371 11.54 16.85 8.22
C GLY A 371 10.45 17.44 9.13
N ASN A 372 9.24 17.54 8.62
CA ASN A 372 8.06 17.86 9.41
C ASN A 372 7.52 16.61 10.15
N ILE A 373 6.42 16.73 10.91
CA ILE A 373 5.84 15.59 11.65
C ILE A 373 5.35 14.49 10.68
N PHE A 374 4.76 14.85 9.55
CA PHE A 374 4.31 13.90 8.53
C PHE A 374 5.49 13.12 7.97
N ASP A 375 6.57 13.81 7.56
CA ASP A 375 7.79 13.20 7.02
C ASP A 375 8.41 12.23 8.03
N PHE A 376 8.40 12.60 9.32
CA PHE A 376 8.88 11.72 10.38
C PHE A 376 8.10 10.41 10.45
N PHE A 377 6.75 10.46 10.42
CA PHE A 377 5.93 9.24 10.49
C PHE A 377 6.03 8.40 9.21
N ASP A 378 6.11 9.02 8.02
CA ASP A 378 6.33 8.30 6.77
C ASP A 378 7.69 7.59 6.76
N ASN A 379 8.77 8.29 7.10
CA ASN A 379 10.11 7.70 7.18
C ASN A 379 10.21 6.61 8.26
N LEU A 380 9.67 6.85 9.46
CA LEU A 380 9.64 5.87 10.53
C LEU A 380 8.92 4.59 10.10
N SER A 381 7.78 4.72 9.45
CA SER A 381 7.01 3.55 9.03
C SER A 381 7.69 2.80 7.89
N SER A 382 8.05 3.49 6.81
CA SER A 382 8.58 2.86 5.59
C SER A 382 9.99 2.29 5.78
N ASN A 383 10.89 3.01 6.46
CA ASN A 383 12.28 2.61 6.57
C ASN A 383 12.55 1.73 7.81
N VAL A 384 11.76 1.87 8.88
CA VAL A 384 12.02 1.17 10.15
C VAL A 384 10.94 0.13 10.47
N LEU A 385 9.68 0.57 10.66
CA LEU A 385 8.68 -0.33 11.23
C LEU A 385 8.30 -1.47 10.30
N MET A 386 8.04 -1.19 9.02
CA MET A 386 7.68 -2.21 8.03
C MET A 386 8.83 -3.16 7.78
N THR A 387 10.04 -2.65 7.68
CA THR A 387 11.25 -3.43 7.45
C THR A 387 11.52 -4.38 8.61
N LEU A 388 11.43 -3.89 9.86
CA LEU A 388 11.58 -4.72 11.07
C LEU A 388 10.44 -5.75 11.20
N GLY A 389 9.19 -5.37 10.93
CA GLY A 389 8.05 -6.29 10.95
C GLY A 389 8.21 -7.44 9.97
N SER A 390 8.64 -7.13 8.74
CA SER A 390 8.94 -8.13 7.70
C SER A 390 10.11 -9.03 8.10
N LEU A 391 11.22 -8.43 8.59
CA LEU A 391 12.39 -9.18 9.06
C LEU A 391 12.03 -10.17 10.17
N MET A 392 11.35 -9.71 11.21
CA MET A 392 10.93 -10.56 12.32
C MET A 392 10.01 -11.68 11.87
N THR A 393 9.12 -11.40 10.91
CA THR A 393 8.21 -12.43 10.37
C THR A 393 8.95 -13.51 9.59
N VAL A 394 9.89 -13.15 8.71
CA VAL A 394 10.67 -14.17 7.97
C VAL A 394 11.61 -14.95 8.87
N LEU A 395 12.19 -14.32 9.90
CA LEU A 395 12.97 -15.02 10.92
C LEU A 395 12.09 -15.98 11.72
N PHE A 396 10.88 -15.59 12.08
CA PHE A 396 9.94 -16.47 12.78
C PHE A 396 9.59 -17.68 11.92
N VAL A 397 9.22 -17.49 10.66
CA VAL A 397 8.83 -18.58 9.76
C VAL A 397 10.04 -19.46 9.39
N GLY A 398 11.17 -18.85 9.04
CA GLY A 398 12.35 -19.57 8.55
C GLY A 398 13.17 -20.27 9.64
N TRP A 399 13.13 -19.78 10.90
CA TRP A 399 14.03 -20.27 11.96
C TRP A 399 13.31 -20.78 13.20
N ARG A 400 12.12 -20.26 13.52
CA ARG A 400 11.36 -20.68 14.71
C ARG A 400 10.32 -21.74 14.39
N LEU A 401 9.61 -21.67 13.26
CA LEU A 401 8.66 -22.68 12.85
C LEU A 401 9.39 -23.92 12.31
N LYS A 402 8.80 -25.09 12.57
CA LYS A 402 9.30 -26.35 11.97
C LYS A 402 9.06 -26.32 10.45
N LYS A 403 10.07 -26.70 9.66
CA LYS A 403 9.97 -26.79 8.20
C LYS A 403 8.76 -27.61 7.73
N THR A 404 8.47 -28.72 8.42
CA THR A 404 7.29 -29.57 8.14
C THR A 404 5.99 -28.80 8.32
N ALA A 405 5.86 -27.96 9.35
CA ALA A 405 4.68 -27.16 9.59
C ALA A 405 4.42 -26.12 8.49
N VAL A 406 5.49 -25.50 7.98
CA VAL A 406 5.40 -24.57 6.84
C VAL A 406 5.11 -25.32 5.55
N TYR A 407 5.74 -26.48 5.35
CA TYR A 407 5.49 -27.36 4.20
C TYR A 407 4.02 -27.80 4.14
N ASP A 408 3.48 -28.31 5.25
CA ASP A 408 2.07 -28.76 5.33
C ASP A 408 1.11 -27.62 5.01
N GLU A 409 1.37 -26.44 5.53
CA GLU A 409 0.53 -25.25 5.28
C GLU A 409 0.63 -24.82 3.81
N PHE A 410 1.83 -24.76 3.25
CA PHE A 410 2.09 -24.31 1.90
C PHE A 410 1.57 -25.28 0.83
N THR A 411 1.63 -26.57 1.09
CA THR A 411 1.24 -27.63 0.15
C THR A 411 -0.12 -28.25 0.40
N ASN A 412 -0.86 -27.76 1.40
CA ASN A 412 -2.10 -28.38 1.92
C ASN A 412 -1.88 -29.88 2.25
N GLY A 413 -0.83 -30.18 3.03
CA GLY A 413 -0.46 -31.55 3.38
C GLY A 413 0.06 -32.39 2.21
N GLY A 414 0.75 -31.77 1.25
CA GLY A 414 1.33 -32.44 0.07
C GLY A 414 0.36 -32.65 -1.09
N LYS A 415 -0.90 -32.18 -0.98
CA LYS A 415 -1.93 -32.37 -2.02
C LYS A 415 -1.71 -31.49 -3.27
N LEU A 416 -1.03 -30.35 -3.11
CA LEU A 416 -0.76 -29.41 -4.20
C LEU A 416 0.62 -29.68 -4.82
N SER A 417 0.68 -30.50 -5.86
CA SER A 417 1.93 -30.93 -6.50
C SER A 417 2.78 -29.79 -7.05
N LYS A 418 2.18 -28.70 -7.53
CA LYS A 418 2.90 -27.49 -7.97
C LYS A 418 3.65 -26.85 -6.80
N ASN A 419 3.00 -26.68 -5.66
CA ASN A 419 3.57 -26.08 -4.47
C ASN A 419 4.71 -26.91 -3.90
N VAL A 420 4.59 -28.25 -3.95
CA VAL A 420 5.67 -29.16 -3.55
C VAL A 420 6.95 -28.89 -4.34
N ARG A 421 6.85 -28.70 -5.66
CA ARG A 421 8.02 -28.47 -6.52
C ARG A 421 8.76 -27.16 -6.20
N VAL A 422 8.06 -26.11 -5.85
CA VAL A 422 8.64 -24.78 -5.58
C VAL A 422 9.02 -24.58 -4.11
N PHE A 423 8.55 -25.42 -3.21
CA PHE A 423 8.75 -25.27 -1.77
C PHE A 423 10.22 -25.15 -1.38
N GLY A 424 11.10 -25.95 -2.00
CA GLY A 424 12.55 -25.93 -1.68
C GLY A 424 13.19 -24.57 -1.94
N VAL A 425 12.88 -23.96 -3.08
CA VAL A 425 13.37 -22.62 -3.45
C VAL A 425 12.78 -21.58 -2.51
N LEU A 426 11.47 -21.61 -2.30
CA LEU A 426 10.78 -20.68 -1.40
C LEU A 426 11.35 -20.74 0.03
N TRP A 427 11.57 -21.96 0.56
CA TRP A 427 12.14 -22.15 1.88
C TRP A 427 13.55 -21.58 2.00
N PHE A 428 14.37 -21.75 0.96
CA PHE A 428 15.71 -21.18 0.90
C PHE A 428 15.67 -19.64 0.89
N LEU A 429 14.79 -19.06 0.09
CA LEU A 429 14.58 -17.60 0.04
C LEU A 429 14.13 -17.05 1.40
N ILE A 430 13.10 -17.63 2.02
CA ILE A 430 12.59 -17.19 3.33
C ILE A 430 13.66 -17.29 4.42
N ARG A 431 14.43 -18.38 4.41
CA ARG A 431 15.36 -18.67 5.51
C ARG A 431 16.65 -17.88 5.44
N TYR A 432 17.17 -17.62 4.22
CA TYR A 432 18.50 -17.04 4.06
C TYR A 432 18.50 -15.73 3.28
N ILE A 433 17.85 -15.68 2.13
CA ILE A 433 17.95 -14.52 1.23
C ILE A 433 17.14 -13.34 1.76
N CYS A 434 15.87 -13.53 2.12
CA CYS A 434 15.03 -12.45 2.60
C CYS A 434 15.59 -11.75 3.85
N PRO A 435 16.04 -12.46 4.92
CA PRO A 435 16.63 -11.77 6.08
C PRO A 435 17.86 -10.95 5.72
N ILE A 436 18.75 -11.45 4.85
CA ILE A 436 19.96 -10.72 4.43
C ILE A 436 19.57 -9.49 3.61
N ALA A 437 18.67 -9.63 2.63
CA ALA A 437 18.23 -8.52 1.80
C ALA A 437 17.53 -7.43 2.62
N ILE A 438 16.65 -7.81 3.55
CA ILE A 438 15.95 -6.88 4.43
C ILE A 438 16.96 -6.14 5.33
N LEU A 439 17.92 -6.85 5.93
CA LEU A 439 18.95 -6.24 6.77
C LEU A 439 19.84 -5.28 5.98
N ALA A 440 20.24 -5.65 4.75
CA ALA A 440 21.06 -4.79 3.92
C ALA A 440 20.36 -3.44 3.63
N ILE A 441 19.06 -3.48 3.34
CA ILE A 441 18.27 -2.29 3.06
C ILE A 441 17.95 -1.51 4.32
N PHE A 442 17.65 -2.19 5.42
CA PHE A 442 17.47 -1.53 6.70
C PHE A 442 18.72 -0.72 7.09
N ILE A 443 19.90 -1.30 6.93
CA ILE A 443 21.17 -0.61 7.21
C ILE A 443 21.39 0.56 6.23
N SER A 444 21.14 0.36 4.92
CA SER A 444 21.30 1.44 3.93
C SER A 444 20.31 2.59 4.12
N GLY A 445 19.16 2.35 4.71
CA GLY A 445 18.18 3.39 5.03
C GLY A 445 18.47 4.15 6.35
N LEU A 446 19.45 3.69 7.15
CA LEU A 446 19.89 4.34 8.38
C LEU A 446 21.17 5.19 8.21
N ILE A 447 21.92 4.95 7.14
CA ILE A 447 23.13 5.68 6.76
C ILE A 447 22.80 6.79 5.77
#